data_833d7c208cf07d3b2188b56f9be10923
#
_entry.id   833d7c208cf07d3b2188b56f9be10923
#
_cell.length_a   1.000
_cell.length_b   1.000
_cell.length_c   1.000
_cell.angle_alpha   90.00
_cell.angle_beta   90.00
_cell.angle_gamma   90.00
#
_symmetry.space_group_name_H-M   'P 1'
#
loop_
_entity.id
_entity.type
_entity.pdbx_description
1 polymer ?
#
loop_
_entity_poly.entity_id
_entity_poly.type
_entity_poly.pdbx_seq_one_letter_code
_entity_poly.pdbx_strand_id
1 'polypeptide(L)'
;QQVEAFSKPWKIKNWGGPAMNPGLREQWQGKSKVLVTHPKSEEIPCVLSAEIRVPATQSPKLVLAVSNHPKGDWVLAVKIDGKSSLVQKVDQSKWQHIQLDLSDYSGRKINIELENRANNWSFEAGYWGEISIRRD
;
A
#
# COMPACT_ATOMS: atom_id res chain seq x y z
N GLN A 1 16.38 1.32 4.47
CA GLN A 1 15.04 0.75 4.67
C GLN A 1 14.57 0.03 3.41
N GLN A 2 14.03 -1.16 3.60
CA GLN A 2 13.56 -1.94 2.46
C GLN A 2 12.43 -1.24 1.71
N VAL A 3 11.54 -0.57 2.45
CA VAL A 3 10.42 0.12 1.80
C VAL A 3 10.91 1.29 0.95
N GLU A 4 11.97 1.96 1.37
CA GLU A 4 12.54 3.05 0.58
C GLU A 4 13.25 2.52 -0.66
N ALA A 5 13.83 1.33 -0.57
CA ALA A 5 14.42 0.68 -1.73
C ALA A 5 13.35 0.21 -2.71
N PHE A 6 12.16 -0.13 -2.22
CA PHE A 6 11.05 -0.57 -3.06
C PHE A 6 10.40 0.61 -3.82
N SER A 7 10.06 1.67 -3.10
CA SER A 7 9.34 2.79 -3.70
C SER A 7 9.60 4.06 -2.87
N LYS A 8 10.51 4.90 -3.32
CA LYS A 8 10.77 6.18 -2.65
C LYS A 8 9.66 7.16 -2.99
N PRO A 9 9.27 8.04 -2.11
CA PRO A 9 9.83 8.37 -0.79
C PRO A 9 9.05 7.74 0.37
N TRP A 10 8.50 6.57 0.21
CA TRP A 10 7.63 5.91 1.18
C TRP A 10 8.41 5.45 2.41
N LYS A 11 7.81 5.67 3.58
CA LYS A 11 8.34 5.21 4.87
C LYS A 11 7.33 4.27 5.50
N ILE A 12 7.81 3.41 6.38
CA ILE A 12 6.97 2.39 7.00
C ILE A 12 6.98 2.53 8.52
N LYS A 13 5.83 2.30 9.14
CA LYS A 13 5.74 2.15 10.60
C LYS A 13 4.80 1.02 10.94
N ASN A 14 4.94 0.51 12.18
CA ASN A 14 4.15 -0.62 12.68
C ASN A 14 4.33 -1.86 11.82
N TRP A 15 5.58 -2.11 11.46
CA TRP A 15 6.02 -3.28 10.70
C TRP A 15 5.79 -4.53 11.56
N GLY A 16 5.25 -5.57 10.97
CA GLY A 16 5.06 -6.85 11.68
C GLY A 16 6.38 -7.44 12.13
N GLY A 17 6.34 -8.25 13.17
CA GLY A 17 7.54 -8.88 13.72
C GLY A 17 8.19 -9.86 12.74
N PRO A 18 9.44 -10.33 13.06
CA PRO A 18 10.15 -11.23 12.14
C PRO A 18 9.41 -12.53 11.85
N ALA A 19 8.61 -13.01 12.79
CA ALA A 19 7.83 -14.24 12.59
C ALA A 19 6.78 -14.09 11.49
N MET A 20 6.41 -12.85 11.15
CA MET A 20 5.44 -12.56 10.10
C MET A 20 6.11 -12.36 8.75
N ASN A 21 7.43 -12.41 8.72
CA ASN A 21 8.26 -12.43 7.52
C ASN A 21 7.99 -11.26 6.56
N PRO A 22 7.96 -10.00 7.04
CA PRO A 22 7.82 -8.86 6.14
C PRO A 22 9.10 -8.61 5.36
N GLY A 23 9.03 -7.80 4.31
CA GLY A 23 10.19 -7.38 3.56
C GLY A 23 10.02 -7.57 2.07
N LEU A 24 11.12 -7.39 1.32
CA LEU A 24 11.09 -7.52 -0.13
C LEU A 24 11.15 -8.98 -0.54
N ARG A 25 10.43 -9.30 -1.62
CA ARG A 25 10.51 -10.59 -2.30
C ARG A 25 10.97 -10.35 -3.72
N GLU A 26 11.84 -11.26 -4.19
CA GLU A 26 12.27 -11.20 -5.59
C GLU A 26 11.09 -11.42 -6.53
N GLN A 27 10.18 -12.33 -6.17
CA GLN A 27 9.01 -12.62 -6.98
C GLN A 27 7.83 -13.01 -6.09
N TRP A 28 6.63 -12.64 -6.53
CA TRP A 28 5.38 -13.08 -5.94
C TRP A 28 4.28 -12.98 -7.00
N GLN A 29 3.60 -14.11 -7.25
CA GLN A 29 2.48 -14.17 -8.19
C GLN A 29 2.80 -13.51 -9.53
N GLY A 30 3.96 -13.82 -10.09
CA GLY A 30 4.37 -13.36 -11.40
C GLY A 30 4.99 -11.97 -11.46
N LYS A 31 5.04 -11.23 -10.35
CA LYS A 31 5.70 -9.93 -10.29
C LYS A 31 7.03 -10.03 -9.57
N SER A 32 7.98 -9.22 -9.99
CA SER A 32 9.28 -9.11 -9.33
C SER A 32 9.30 -7.91 -8.40
N LYS A 33 10.20 -7.94 -7.41
CA LYS A 33 10.45 -6.84 -6.48
C LYS A 33 9.17 -6.44 -5.74
N VAL A 34 8.56 -7.40 -5.05
CA VAL A 34 7.32 -7.19 -4.31
C VAL A 34 7.65 -6.91 -2.85
N LEU A 35 7.03 -5.87 -2.29
CA LEU A 35 7.14 -5.58 -0.87
C LEU A 35 6.04 -6.32 -0.12
N VAL A 36 6.41 -7.01 0.97
CA VAL A 36 5.46 -7.70 1.83
C VAL A 36 5.38 -6.94 3.16
N THR A 37 4.17 -6.58 3.54
CA THR A 37 3.90 -5.96 4.84
C THR A 37 3.01 -6.86 5.67
N HIS A 38 2.92 -6.59 6.96
CA HIS A 38 2.04 -7.31 7.86
C HIS A 38 1.62 -6.35 8.97
N PRO A 39 0.33 -6.35 9.38
CA PRO A 39 -0.07 -5.52 10.51
C PRO A 39 0.70 -5.91 11.77
N LYS A 40 0.92 -4.95 12.63
CA LYS A 40 1.59 -5.21 13.90
C LYS A 40 0.71 -6.07 14.81
N SER A 41 -0.60 -5.80 14.80
CA SER A 41 -1.59 -6.57 15.53
C SER A 41 -2.93 -6.45 14.82
N GLU A 42 -3.96 -7.11 15.36
CA GLU A 42 -5.30 -6.99 14.78
C GLU A 42 -5.81 -5.55 14.78
N GLU A 43 -5.38 -4.73 15.76
CA GLU A 43 -5.84 -3.35 15.90
C GLU A 43 -4.86 -2.33 15.33
N ILE A 44 -3.60 -2.71 15.11
CA ILE A 44 -2.56 -1.76 14.69
C ILE A 44 -2.10 -2.09 13.29
N PRO A 45 -2.50 -1.31 12.28
CA PRO A 45 -2.11 -1.58 10.90
C PRO A 45 -0.64 -1.25 10.65
N CYS A 46 -0.08 -1.89 9.63
CA CYS A 46 1.18 -1.46 9.06
C CYS A 46 0.89 -0.27 8.14
N VAL A 47 1.65 0.80 8.24
CA VAL A 47 1.40 2.03 7.50
C VAL A 47 2.59 2.40 6.66
N LEU A 48 2.35 2.60 5.37
CA LEU A 48 3.30 3.24 4.45
C LEU A 48 2.87 4.68 4.29
N SER A 49 3.77 5.63 4.49
CA SER A 49 3.42 7.04 4.41
C SER A 49 4.44 7.81 3.60
N ALA A 50 3.97 8.87 2.94
CA ALA A 50 4.82 9.75 2.18
C ALA A 50 4.16 11.11 2.01
N GLU A 51 5.01 12.15 1.99
CA GLU A 51 4.58 13.48 1.56
C GLU A 51 4.84 13.58 0.07
N ILE A 52 3.80 13.84 -0.71
CA ILE A 52 3.85 13.79 -2.16
C ILE A 52 3.36 15.12 -2.72
N ARG A 53 4.10 15.66 -3.69
CA ARG A 53 3.55 16.76 -4.49
C ARG A 53 2.82 16.15 -5.68
N VAL A 54 1.52 16.38 -5.72
CA VAL A 54 0.69 15.85 -6.80
C VAL A 54 1.00 16.63 -8.08
N PRO A 55 1.20 15.94 -9.22
CA PRO A 55 1.45 16.64 -10.48
C PRO A 55 0.34 17.63 -10.80
N ALA A 56 0.73 18.79 -11.34
CA ALA A 56 -0.23 19.83 -11.73
C ALA A 56 -0.76 19.51 -13.13
N THR A 57 -1.39 18.35 -13.26
CA THR A 57 -1.96 17.88 -14.50
C THR A 57 -3.45 17.69 -14.33
N GLN A 58 -4.16 17.35 -15.42
CA GLN A 58 -5.61 17.29 -15.39
C GLN A 58 -6.14 16.08 -14.60
N SER A 59 -5.45 14.94 -14.69
CA SER A 59 -5.93 13.69 -14.09
C SER A 59 -4.82 12.93 -13.37
N PRO A 60 -4.18 13.52 -12.35
CA PRO A 60 -3.16 12.78 -11.61
C PRO A 60 -3.83 11.65 -10.82
N LYS A 61 -3.13 10.52 -10.70
CA LYS A 61 -3.66 9.34 -10.05
C LYS A 61 -2.63 8.68 -9.17
N LEU A 62 -3.09 8.12 -8.04
CA LEU A 62 -2.33 7.15 -7.27
C LEU A 62 -2.66 5.78 -7.84
N VAL A 63 -1.63 5.02 -8.20
CA VAL A 63 -1.78 3.70 -8.80
C VAL A 63 -1.15 2.68 -7.89
N LEU A 64 -1.92 1.66 -7.53
CA LEU A 64 -1.47 0.58 -6.65
C LEU A 64 -1.71 -0.76 -7.34
N ALA A 65 -0.77 -1.68 -7.16
CA ALA A 65 -1.00 -3.09 -7.44
C ALA A 65 -0.78 -3.84 -6.13
N VAL A 66 -1.83 -4.50 -5.64
CA VAL A 66 -1.81 -5.18 -4.36
C VAL A 66 -2.34 -6.60 -4.49
N SER A 67 -1.90 -7.48 -3.60
CA SER A 67 -2.35 -8.86 -3.57
C SER A 67 -2.35 -9.37 -2.15
N ASN A 68 -2.86 -10.58 -1.96
CA ASN A 68 -2.96 -11.21 -0.66
C ASN A 68 -2.44 -12.63 -0.71
N HIS A 69 -2.17 -13.19 0.48
CA HIS A 69 -1.80 -14.59 0.59
C HIS A 69 -2.99 -15.47 0.19
N PRO A 70 -2.76 -16.58 -0.55
CA PRO A 70 -3.88 -17.43 -0.98
C PRO A 70 -4.74 -17.98 0.14
N LYS A 71 -4.21 -18.04 1.37
CA LYS A 71 -4.94 -18.57 2.54
C LYS A 71 -5.51 -17.46 3.41
N GLY A 72 -5.45 -16.21 2.99
CA GLY A 72 -5.90 -15.12 3.82
C GLY A 72 -6.39 -13.93 3.03
N ASP A 73 -6.47 -12.80 3.71
CA ASP A 73 -6.90 -11.54 3.14
C ASP A 73 -6.41 -10.40 4.04
N TRP A 74 -6.66 -9.17 3.60
CA TRP A 74 -6.38 -8.00 4.42
C TRP A 74 -7.22 -6.84 3.91
N VAL A 75 -7.20 -5.73 4.63
CA VAL A 75 -7.96 -4.55 4.24
C VAL A 75 -6.99 -3.41 3.94
N LEU A 76 -7.07 -2.92 2.71
CA LEU A 76 -6.32 -1.75 2.28
C LEU A 76 -7.11 -0.50 2.66
N ALA A 77 -6.46 0.45 3.31
CA ALA A 77 -7.03 1.76 3.54
C ALA A 77 -6.07 2.82 3.04
N VAL A 78 -6.61 3.84 2.37
CA VAL A 78 -5.84 4.97 1.88
C VAL A 78 -6.37 6.22 2.54
N LYS A 79 -5.48 6.99 3.17
CA LYS A 79 -5.80 8.27 3.77
C LYS A 79 -5.01 9.37 3.09
N ILE A 80 -5.68 10.48 2.82
CA ILE A 80 -5.05 11.68 2.28
C ILE A 80 -5.26 12.81 3.28
N ASP A 81 -4.15 13.34 3.80
CA ASP A 81 -4.18 14.40 4.83
C ASP A 81 -5.09 14.00 5.99
N GLY A 82 -5.01 12.73 6.39
CA GLY A 82 -5.76 12.19 7.51
C GLY A 82 -7.20 11.79 7.21
N LYS A 83 -7.67 12.01 5.98
CA LYS A 83 -9.05 11.65 5.60
C LYS A 83 -9.07 10.32 4.87
N SER A 84 -10.00 9.45 5.26
CA SER A 84 -10.20 8.18 4.57
C SER A 84 -10.68 8.43 3.14
N SER A 85 -9.93 7.94 2.17
CA SER A 85 -10.23 8.12 0.75
C SER A 85 -10.60 6.82 0.06
N LEU A 86 -10.17 5.68 0.62
CA LEU A 86 -10.47 4.37 0.07
C LEU A 86 -10.33 3.34 1.17
N VAL A 87 -11.26 2.41 1.23
CA VAL A 87 -11.15 1.20 2.06
C VAL A 87 -11.61 0.04 1.19
N GLN A 88 -10.73 -0.95 1.02
CA GLN A 88 -11.03 -2.04 0.11
C GLN A 88 -10.42 -3.33 0.62
N LYS A 89 -11.20 -4.41 0.64
CA LYS A 89 -10.72 -5.73 0.99
C LYS A 89 -9.86 -6.28 -0.14
N VAL A 90 -8.73 -6.88 0.21
CA VAL A 90 -7.81 -7.51 -0.74
C VAL A 90 -7.90 -9.01 -0.48
N ASP A 91 -8.64 -9.72 -1.35
CA ASP A 91 -8.99 -11.12 -1.10
C ASP A 91 -9.08 -11.98 -2.37
N GLN A 92 -8.57 -11.46 -3.50
CA GLN A 92 -8.74 -12.16 -4.78
C GLN A 92 -7.64 -13.18 -5.06
N SER A 93 -6.61 -13.23 -4.23
CA SER A 93 -5.41 -14.08 -4.42
C SER A 93 -4.75 -13.87 -5.77
N LYS A 94 -4.83 -12.65 -6.27
CA LYS A 94 -4.20 -12.21 -7.51
C LYS A 94 -3.99 -10.71 -7.42
N TRP A 95 -3.24 -10.15 -8.35
CA TRP A 95 -2.97 -8.72 -8.37
C TRP A 95 -4.24 -7.94 -8.65
N GLN A 96 -4.57 -7.03 -7.74
CA GLN A 96 -5.65 -6.08 -7.89
C GLN A 96 -5.04 -4.72 -8.20
N HIS A 97 -5.50 -4.11 -9.29
CA HIS A 97 -5.00 -2.82 -9.74
C HIS A 97 -5.99 -1.75 -9.32
N ILE A 98 -5.50 -0.79 -8.54
CA ILE A 98 -6.35 0.23 -7.93
C ILE A 98 -5.84 1.58 -8.40
N GLN A 99 -6.76 2.44 -8.85
CA GLN A 99 -6.44 3.81 -9.22
C GLN A 99 -7.29 4.75 -8.38
N LEU A 100 -6.65 5.73 -7.77
CA LEU A 100 -7.33 6.75 -6.98
C LEU A 100 -7.08 8.10 -7.64
N ASP A 101 -8.15 8.78 -8.00
CA ASP A 101 -8.10 10.09 -8.64
C ASP A 101 -7.61 11.12 -7.63
N LEU A 102 -6.55 11.85 -7.98
CA LEU A 102 -5.98 12.90 -7.15
C LEU A 102 -6.20 14.29 -7.75
N SER A 103 -7.12 14.43 -8.68
CA SER A 103 -7.29 15.72 -9.39
C SER A 103 -7.69 16.85 -8.44
N ASP A 104 -8.39 16.56 -7.34
CA ASP A 104 -8.73 17.59 -6.35
C ASP A 104 -7.51 18.15 -5.65
N TYR A 105 -6.37 17.47 -5.73
CA TYR A 105 -5.12 17.87 -5.09
C TYR A 105 -4.05 18.29 -6.09
N SER A 106 -4.42 18.47 -7.36
CA SER A 106 -3.49 18.77 -8.43
C SER A 106 -2.59 19.95 -8.06
N GLY A 107 -1.27 19.75 -8.18
CA GLY A 107 -0.28 20.78 -7.86
C GLY A 107 -0.03 20.98 -6.37
N ARG A 108 -0.75 20.29 -5.50
CA ARG A 108 -0.63 20.46 -4.05
C ARG A 108 0.28 19.40 -3.44
N LYS A 109 0.84 19.73 -2.30
CA LYS A 109 1.58 18.77 -1.48
C LYS A 109 0.62 18.14 -0.48
N ILE A 110 0.54 16.81 -0.48
CA ILE A 110 -0.35 16.07 0.41
C ILE A 110 0.42 14.99 1.13
N ASN A 111 -0.13 14.52 2.23
CA ASN A 111 0.39 13.36 2.95
C ASN A 111 -0.51 12.17 2.64
N ILE A 112 0.08 11.11 2.11
CA ILE A 112 -0.66 9.88 1.79
C ILE A 112 -0.23 8.80 2.77
N GLU A 113 -1.21 8.10 3.34
CA GLU A 113 -0.96 6.92 4.16
C GLU A 113 -1.68 5.72 3.54
N LEU A 114 -0.93 4.63 3.37
CA LEU A 114 -1.45 3.38 2.87
C LEU A 114 -1.38 2.38 4.03
N GLU A 115 -2.52 1.81 4.41
CA GLU A 115 -2.60 0.93 5.57
C GLU A 115 -2.88 -0.50 5.15
N ASN A 116 -2.12 -1.44 5.72
CA ASN A 116 -2.43 -2.85 5.69
C ASN A 116 -3.09 -3.18 7.02
N ARG A 117 -4.41 -3.29 7.02
CA ARG A 117 -5.21 -3.60 8.20
C ARG A 117 -5.55 -5.07 8.26
N ALA A 118 -5.57 -5.63 9.45
CA ALA A 118 -6.04 -7.00 9.63
C ALA A 118 -7.55 -7.06 9.44
N ASN A 119 -8.01 -8.07 8.71
CA ASN A 119 -9.42 -8.40 8.62
C ASN A 119 -9.80 -9.42 9.70
N ASN A 120 -8.88 -10.32 9.95
CA ASN A 120 -8.88 -11.26 11.07
C ASN A 120 -7.40 -11.50 11.40
N TRP A 121 -7.05 -12.58 12.06
CA TRP A 121 -5.64 -12.82 12.36
C TRP A 121 -5.18 -14.13 11.72
N SER A 122 -5.36 -14.25 10.40
CA SER A 122 -4.99 -15.43 9.65
C SER A 122 -4.47 -15.00 8.28
N PHE A 123 -3.15 -15.08 8.08
CA PHE A 123 -2.48 -14.75 6.82
C PHE A 123 -2.83 -13.35 6.32
N GLU A 124 -2.56 -12.35 7.17
CA GLU A 124 -2.90 -10.94 6.90
C GLU A 124 -1.80 -10.19 6.13
N ALA A 125 -0.84 -10.90 5.55
CA ALA A 125 0.24 -10.28 4.79
C ALA A 125 -0.32 -9.54 3.57
N GLY A 126 0.15 -8.31 3.37
CA GLY A 126 -0.18 -7.51 2.20
C GLY A 126 1.00 -7.49 1.25
N TYR A 127 0.74 -7.66 -0.02
CA TYR A 127 1.76 -7.70 -1.07
C TYR A 127 1.57 -6.48 -1.97
N TRP A 128 2.65 -5.70 -2.15
CA TRP A 128 2.63 -4.45 -2.90
C TRP A 128 3.54 -4.62 -4.11
N GLY A 129 2.95 -4.63 -5.30
CA GLY A 129 3.69 -4.77 -6.55
C GLY A 129 3.97 -3.45 -7.23
N GLU A 130 3.16 -2.43 -6.94
CA GLU A 130 3.34 -1.09 -7.50
C GLU A 130 2.75 -0.06 -6.56
N ILE A 131 3.49 1.02 -6.33
CA ILE A 131 3.00 2.24 -5.68
C ILE A 131 3.57 3.38 -6.50
N SER A 132 2.72 4.07 -7.26
CA SER A 132 3.20 5.13 -8.13
C SER A 132 2.17 6.24 -8.27
N ILE A 133 2.65 7.40 -8.70
CA ILE A 133 1.80 8.54 -9.02
C ILE A 133 1.90 8.77 -10.52
N ARG A 134 0.77 8.76 -11.21
CA ARG A 134 0.72 9.02 -12.65
C ARG A 134 0.26 10.44 -12.91
N ARG A 135 0.80 11.00 -13.98
CA ARG A 135 0.57 12.41 -14.31
C ARG A 135 -0.69 12.62 -15.14
N ASP A 136 -1.14 11.68 -15.86
CA ASP A 136 -2.23 11.76 -16.86
C ASP A 136 -3.16 13.02 -16.80
#